data_273418a0ba5d98b26be43090dfd0cc29
#
_entry.id   273418a0ba5d98b26be43090dfd0cc29
#
_cell.length_a   1.000
_cell.length_b   1.000
_cell.length_c   1.000
_cell.angle_alpha   90.00
_cell.angle_beta   90.00
_cell.angle_gamma   90.00
#
_symmetry.space_group_name_H-M   'P 1'
#
loop_
_entity.id
_entity.type
_entity.pdbx_description
1 polymer ?
#
loop_
_entity_poly.entity_id
_entity_poly.type
_entity_poly.pdbx_seq_one_letter_code
_entity_poly.pdbx_strand_id
1 'polypeptide(L)'
;MKIYLASGWFNPTQAEELSRLESIFDQREDFFELASPRRIFVCPPNAPQSVQDDTFKGNLHHIYTADFLLVNTRDKDIGTIWEAGYAYAHQKPIIYFCAGLPEGAKFNLMLAKSGIKVCTSFDELEDYLDRVISTQELIDEPYDKS
;
A
#
# COMPACT_ATOMS: atom_id res chain seq x y z
N MET A 1 -12.49 -2.12 8.01
CA MET A 1 -11.00 -2.17 8.17
C MET A 1 -10.38 -0.90 7.61
N LYS A 2 -9.44 -0.34 8.34
CA LYS A 2 -8.67 0.80 7.85
C LYS A 2 -7.44 0.31 7.08
N ILE A 3 -7.25 0.83 5.88
CA ILE A 3 -6.10 0.53 5.00
C ILE A 3 -5.32 1.81 4.72
N TYR A 4 -3.99 1.73 4.83
CA TYR A 4 -3.07 2.78 4.39
C TYR A 4 -2.47 2.38 3.04
N LEU A 5 -2.62 3.26 2.06
CA LEU A 5 -2.15 3.01 0.69
C LEU A 5 -0.84 3.76 0.46
N ALA A 6 0.27 3.03 0.56
CA ALA A 6 1.60 3.56 0.32
C ALA A 6 1.96 3.43 -1.16
N SER A 7 2.18 4.55 -1.82
CA SER A 7 2.52 4.60 -3.25
C SER A 7 3.17 5.92 -3.61
N GLY A 8 4.10 5.91 -4.56
CA GLY A 8 4.51 7.13 -5.23
C GLY A 8 3.43 7.60 -6.21
N TRP A 9 3.53 8.88 -6.59
CA TRP A 9 2.69 9.48 -7.63
C TRP A 9 3.48 10.53 -8.44
N PHE A 10 4.79 10.32 -8.56
CA PHE A 10 5.72 11.33 -9.08
C PHE A 10 5.93 11.24 -10.59
N ASN A 11 5.37 10.25 -11.26
CA ASN A 11 5.35 10.14 -12.71
C ASN A 11 3.98 9.62 -13.18
N PRO A 12 3.67 9.72 -14.51
CA PRO A 12 2.35 9.33 -15.00
C PRO A 12 1.95 7.88 -14.70
N THR A 13 2.89 6.95 -14.78
CA THR A 13 2.61 5.53 -14.50
C THR A 13 2.23 5.31 -13.04
N GLN A 14 2.99 5.88 -12.12
CA GLN A 14 2.67 5.80 -10.68
C GLN A 14 1.33 6.45 -10.38
N ALA A 15 1.08 7.62 -10.92
CA ALA A 15 -0.15 8.36 -10.67
C ALA A 15 -1.38 7.60 -11.20
N GLU A 16 -1.29 6.99 -12.36
CA GLU A 16 -2.36 6.19 -12.94
C GLU A 16 -2.64 4.94 -12.10
N GLU A 17 -1.59 4.21 -11.71
CA GLU A 17 -1.74 3.03 -10.86
C GLU A 17 -2.36 3.40 -9.52
N LEU A 18 -1.88 4.48 -8.90
CA LEU A 18 -2.45 4.93 -7.64
C LEU A 18 -3.93 5.27 -7.78
N SER A 19 -4.32 5.94 -8.85
CA SER A 19 -5.74 6.26 -9.10
C SER A 19 -6.59 4.99 -9.21
N ARG A 20 -6.09 3.96 -9.89
CA ARG A 20 -6.79 2.68 -10.01
C ARG A 20 -6.87 1.96 -8.66
N LEU A 21 -5.80 1.95 -7.89
CA LEU A 21 -5.79 1.35 -6.56
C LEU A 21 -6.78 2.05 -5.63
N GLU A 22 -6.79 3.38 -5.63
CA GLU A 22 -7.77 4.16 -4.86
C GLU A 22 -9.20 3.81 -5.26
N SER A 23 -9.48 3.69 -6.56
CA SER A 23 -10.80 3.34 -7.08
C SER A 23 -11.25 1.95 -6.61
N ILE A 24 -10.33 0.98 -6.56
CA ILE A 24 -10.64 -0.38 -6.07
C ILE A 24 -11.15 -0.33 -4.63
N PHE A 25 -10.51 0.46 -3.77
CA PHE A 25 -10.97 0.62 -2.39
C PHE A 25 -12.22 1.49 -2.29
N ASP A 26 -12.34 2.54 -3.11
CA ASP A 26 -13.54 3.37 -3.13
C ASP A 26 -14.80 2.55 -3.47
N GLN A 27 -14.67 1.57 -4.36
CA GLN A 27 -15.77 0.66 -4.72
C GLN A 27 -16.12 -0.31 -3.58
N ARG A 28 -15.29 -0.38 -2.55
CA ARG A 28 -15.45 -1.25 -1.39
C ARG A 28 -15.47 -0.45 -0.09
N GLU A 29 -15.94 0.79 -0.14
CA GLU A 29 -15.93 1.72 0.99
C GLU A 29 -16.81 1.27 2.15
N ASP A 30 -17.78 0.39 1.91
CA ASP A 30 -18.60 -0.18 2.98
C ASP A 30 -17.79 -1.07 3.92
N PHE A 31 -16.65 -1.58 3.47
CA PHE A 31 -15.80 -2.46 4.25
C PHE A 31 -14.45 -1.83 4.60
N PHE A 32 -13.84 -1.08 3.67
CA PHE A 32 -12.52 -0.49 3.85
C PHE A 32 -12.59 1.02 4.02
N GLU A 33 -11.92 1.54 5.06
CA GLU A 33 -11.66 2.96 5.23
C GLU A 33 -10.27 3.26 4.65
N LEU A 34 -10.23 3.97 3.52
CA LEU A 34 -8.98 4.25 2.81
C LEU A 34 -8.29 5.49 3.34
N ALA A 35 -7.02 5.33 3.75
CA ALA A 35 -6.11 6.42 4.00
C ALA A 35 -5.08 6.48 2.86
N SER A 36 -5.28 7.39 1.92
CA SER A 36 -4.35 7.63 0.81
C SER A 36 -3.68 9.00 1.02
N PRO A 37 -2.35 9.05 1.24
CA PRO A 37 -1.66 10.29 1.63
C PRO A 37 -1.92 11.48 0.70
N ARG A 38 -1.94 11.27 -0.61
CA ARG A 38 -2.18 12.39 -1.53
C ARG A 38 -3.58 12.99 -1.43
N ARG A 39 -4.55 12.26 -0.85
CA ARG A 39 -5.91 12.75 -0.61
C ARG A 39 -6.04 13.45 0.72
N ILE A 40 -5.14 13.16 1.66
CA ILE A 40 -5.20 13.66 3.04
C ILE A 40 -4.32 14.88 3.21
N PHE A 41 -3.11 14.87 2.63
CA PHE A 41 -2.12 15.92 2.84
C PHE A 41 -1.74 16.60 1.54
N VAL A 42 -1.65 17.93 1.57
CA VAL A 42 -1.09 18.73 0.48
C VAL A 42 0.26 19.25 0.96
N CYS A 43 1.34 18.66 0.42
CA CYS A 43 2.71 19.03 0.79
C CYS A 43 3.55 19.22 -0.48
N PRO A 44 3.53 20.42 -1.09
CA PRO A 44 4.36 20.68 -2.26
C PRO A 44 5.84 20.64 -1.89
N PRO A 45 6.75 20.46 -2.88
CA PRO A 45 8.20 20.35 -2.62
C PRO A 45 8.79 21.53 -1.86
N ASN A 46 8.20 22.71 -1.99
CA ASN A 46 8.66 23.95 -1.35
C ASN A 46 7.80 24.35 -0.14
N ALA A 47 7.06 23.40 0.43
CA ALA A 47 6.21 23.67 1.59
C ALA A 47 7.05 24.13 2.78
N PRO A 48 6.48 24.95 3.68
CA PRO A 48 7.14 25.30 4.94
C PRO A 48 7.49 24.07 5.77
N GLN A 49 8.52 24.18 6.60
CA GLN A 49 8.97 23.11 7.48
C GLN A 49 7.84 22.56 8.34
N SER A 50 6.98 23.41 8.86
CA SER A 50 5.84 23.00 9.70
C SER A 50 4.86 22.09 8.94
N VAL A 51 4.62 22.39 7.65
CA VAL A 51 3.75 21.55 6.80
C VAL A 51 4.42 20.20 6.51
N GLN A 52 5.73 20.21 6.25
CA GLN A 52 6.49 18.98 6.06
C GLN A 52 6.43 18.09 7.31
N ASP A 53 6.65 18.68 8.48
CA ASP A 53 6.61 17.94 9.75
C ASP A 53 5.23 17.36 10.03
N ASP A 54 4.19 18.13 9.80
CA ASP A 54 2.80 17.69 10.01
C ASP A 54 2.42 16.56 9.04
N THR A 55 2.87 16.65 7.79
CA THR A 55 2.64 15.62 6.79
C THR A 55 3.34 14.31 7.19
N PHE A 56 4.60 14.40 7.59
CA PHE A 56 5.37 13.24 8.05
C PHE A 56 4.70 12.56 9.24
N LYS A 57 4.39 13.33 10.28
CA LYS A 57 3.74 12.81 11.49
C LYS A 57 2.35 12.25 11.20
N GLY A 58 1.61 12.90 10.32
CA GLY A 58 0.28 12.44 9.92
C GLY A 58 0.33 11.12 9.18
N ASN A 59 1.29 10.95 8.27
CA ASN A 59 1.50 9.67 7.58
C ASN A 59 1.82 8.56 8.58
N LEU A 60 2.72 8.80 9.54
CA LEU A 60 3.04 7.81 10.58
C LEU A 60 1.81 7.45 11.40
N HIS A 61 0.98 8.43 11.76
CA HIS A 61 -0.25 8.19 12.51
C HIS A 61 -1.22 7.31 11.73
N HIS A 62 -1.40 7.57 10.43
CA HIS A 62 -2.28 6.77 9.58
C HIS A 62 -1.77 5.35 9.38
N ILE A 63 -0.46 5.16 9.30
CA ILE A 63 0.14 3.82 9.26
C ILE A 63 -0.12 3.10 10.60
N TYR A 64 0.16 3.79 11.71
CA TYR A 64 0.03 3.19 13.04
C TYR A 64 -1.42 2.78 13.35
N THR A 65 -2.40 3.53 12.87
CA THR A 65 -3.82 3.26 13.11
C THR A 65 -4.45 2.36 12.05
N ALA A 66 -3.73 2.01 10.99
CA ALA A 66 -4.24 1.12 9.95
C ALA A 66 -4.32 -0.33 10.44
N ASP A 67 -5.26 -1.08 9.92
CA ASP A 67 -5.34 -2.52 10.13
C ASP A 67 -4.36 -3.27 9.21
N PHE A 68 -4.09 -2.72 8.03
CA PHE A 68 -3.10 -3.25 7.11
C PHE A 68 -2.67 -2.18 6.10
N LEU A 69 -1.60 -2.47 5.36
CA LEU A 69 -1.11 -1.62 4.28
C LEU A 69 -1.21 -2.32 2.94
N LEU A 70 -1.51 -1.53 1.91
CA LEU A 70 -1.19 -1.90 0.53
C LEU A 70 0.00 -1.05 0.10
N VAL A 71 1.07 -1.70 -0.35
CA VAL A 71 2.31 -1.05 -0.74
C VAL A 71 2.54 -1.26 -2.23
N ASN A 72 2.44 -0.19 -3.01
CA ASN A 72 2.73 -0.23 -4.44
C ASN A 72 4.24 -0.08 -4.68
N THR A 73 4.84 -1.13 -5.23
CA THR A 73 6.30 -1.22 -5.41
C THR A 73 6.79 -0.59 -6.72
N ARG A 74 5.92 0.07 -7.49
CA ARG A 74 6.29 0.67 -8.78
C ARG A 74 7.50 1.60 -8.61
N ASP A 75 8.52 1.37 -9.45
CA ASP A 75 9.77 2.15 -9.49
C ASP A 75 10.54 2.14 -8.17
N LYS A 76 10.23 1.26 -7.25
CA LYS A 76 10.89 1.17 -5.94
C LYS A 76 10.93 2.53 -5.23
N ASP A 77 9.80 3.23 -5.23
CA ASP A 77 9.70 4.55 -4.61
C ASP A 77 10.23 4.51 -3.18
N ILE A 78 11.24 5.34 -2.90
CA ILE A 78 11.99 5.28 -1.65
C ILE A 78 11.11 5.52 -0.43
N GLY A 79 10.25 6.54 -0.48
CA GLY A 79 9.35 6.86 0.62
C GLY A 79 8.36 5.76 0.90
N THR A 80 7.81 5.15 -0.15
CA THR A 80 6.90 4.02 -0.05
C THR A 80 7.56 2.81 0.62
N ILE A 81 8.79 2.48 0.23
CA ILE A 81 9.53 1.36 0.83
C ILE A 81 9.88 1.66 2.29
N TRP A 82 10.25 2.91 2.62
CA TRP A 82 10.49 3.31 4.00
C TRP A 82 9.24 3.09 4.87
N GLU A 83 8.07 3.47 4.36
CA GLU A 83 6.80 3.28 5.05
C GLU A 83 6.49 1.80 5.27
N ALA A 84 6.79 0.94 4.30
CA ALA A 84 6.63 -0.50 4.44
C ALA A 84 7.48 -1.05 5.59
N GLY A 85 8.73 -0.61 5.71
CA GLY A 85 9.61 -1.01 6.80
C GLY A 85 9.10 -0.54 8.16
N TYR A 86 8.63 0.69 8.24
CA TYR A 86 8.02 1.22 9.45
C TYR A 86 6.79 0.41 9.86
N ALA A 87 5.93 0.09 8.90
CA ALA A 87 4.72 -0.70 9.15
C ALA A 87 5.07 -2.09 9.67
N TYR A 88 6.05 -2.74 9.06
CA TYR A 88 6.48 -4.06 9.50
C TYR A 88 7.02 -4.04 10.94
N ALA A 89 7.81 -3.03 11.29
CA ALA A 89 8.33 -2.87 12.64
C ALA A 89 7.20 -2.70 13.68
N HIS A 90 6.06 -2.16 13.27
CA HIS A 90 4.87 -2.01 14.10
C HIS A 90 3.87 -3.16 13.93
N GLN A 91 4.31 -4.28 13.37
CA GLN A 91 3.53 -5.51 13.22
C GLN A 91 2.26 -5.34 12.39
N LYS A 92 2.29 -4.44 11.41
CA LYS A 92 1.18 -4.26 10.49
C LYS A 92 1.26 -5.29 9.36
N PRO A 93 0.16 -5.99 9.04
CA PRO A 93 0.11 -6.82 7.83
C PRO A 93 0.30 -5.98 6.58
N ILE A 94 1.09 -6.48 5.62
CA ILE A 94 1.40 -5.76 4.39
C ILE A 94 1.03 -6.61 3.18
N ILE A 95 0.26 -6.02 2.26
CA ILE A 95 0.02 -6.56 0.93
C ILE A 95 0.88 -5.74 -0.03
N TYR A 96 1.76 -6.40 -0.79
CA TYR A 96 2.54 -5.73 -1.82
C TYR A 96 1.84 -5.84 -3.17
N PHE A 97 1.85 -4.73 -3.91
CA PHE A 97 1.35 -4.68 -5.28
C PHE A 97 2.52 -4.45 -6.23
N CYS A 98 2.71 -5.38 -7.17
CA CYS A 98 3.79 -5.32 -8.15
C CYS A 98 3.22 -5.68 -9.53
N ALA A 99 2.60 -4.70 -10.18
CA ALA A 99 1.93 -4.91 -11.46
C ALA A 99 2.92 -5.41 -12.52
N GLY A 100 2.56 -6.50 -13.19
CA GLY A 100 3.35 -7.06 -14.28
C GLY A 100 4.49 -7.97 -13.86
N LEU A 101 4.64 -8.29 -12.58
CA LEU A 101 5.61 -9.32 -12.18
C LEU A 101 5.22 -10.65 -12.83
N PRO A 102 6.08 -11.26 -13.65
CA PRO A 102 5.74 -12.52 -14.30
C PRO A 102 5.45 -13.64 -13.29
N GLU A 103 4.55 -14.54 -13.66
CA GLU A 103 4.23 -15.69 -12.82
C GLU A 103 5.50 -16.49 -12.51
N GLY A 104 5.70 -16.82 -11.24
CA GLY A 104 6.88 -17.57 -10.79
C GLY A 104 8.16 -16.75 -10.71
N ALA A 105 8.14 -15.47 -11.06
CA ALA A 105 9.31 -14.61 -10.97
C ALA A 105 9.70 -14.36 -9.51
N LYS A 106 10.99 -14.13 -9.29
CA LYS A 106 11.48 -13.79 -7.95
C LYS A 106 11.05 -12.38 -7.56
N PHE A 107 10.67 -12.22 -6.32
CA PHE A 107 10.40 -10.94 -5.70
C PHE A 107 11.49 -10.63 -4.67
N ASN A 108 11.68 -9.36 -4.35
CA ASN A 108 12.71 -8.98 -3.36
C ASN A 108 12.50 -9.74 -2.05
N LEU A 109 13.57 -10.33 -1.52
CA LEU A 109 13.53 -11.16 -0.31
C LEU A 109 12.88 -10.42 0.88
N MET A 110 13.33 -9.19 1.15
CA MET A 110 12.86 -8.43 2.32
C MET A 110 11.37 -8.10 2.20
N LEU A 111 10.91 -7.78 0.99
CA LEU A 111 9.50 -7.48 0.76
C LEU A 111 8.68 -8.78 0.78
N ALA A 112 9.13 -9.83 0.11
CA ALA A 112 8.42 -11.11 0.09
C ALA A 112 8.17 -11.66 1.50
N LYS A 113 9.18 -11.57 2.36
CA LYS A 113 9.10 -12.10 3.72
C LYS A 113 8.36 -11.20 4.69
N SER A 114 8.29 -9.90 4.41
CA SER A 114 7.56 -8.94 5.25
C SER A 114 6.08 -8.83 4.92
N GLY A 115 5.64 -9.40 3.80
CA GLY A 115 4.25 -9.30 3.35
C GLY A 115 3.44 -10.57 3.58
N ILE A 116 2.13 -10.40 3.71
CA ILE A 116 1.20 -11.53 3.78
C ILE A 116 0.69 -11.93 2.40
N LYS A 117 0.86 -11.08 1.40
CA LYS A 117 0.41 -11.32 0.03
C LYS A 117 1.18 -10.43 -0.93
N VAL A 118 1.44 -10.92 -2.13
CA VAL A 118 1.91 -10.12 -3.27
C VAL A 118 0.90 -10.28 -4.40
N CYS A 119 0.30 -9.17 -4.83
CA CYS A 119 -0.61 -9.13 -5.96
C CYS A 119 0.13 -8.57 -7.17
N THR A 120 0.03 -9.24 -8.31
CA THR A 120 0.78 -8.88 -9.52
C THR A 120 -0.11 -8.28 -10.61
N SER A 121 -1.40 -8.16 -10.34
CA SER A 121 -2.38 -7.53 -11.23
C SER A 121 -3.50 -6.91 -10.41
N PHE A 122 -4.23 -5.99 -11.02
CA PHE A 122 -5.42 -5.40 -10.39
C PHE A 122 -6.50 -6.47 -10.16
N ASP A 123 -6.68 -7.39 -11.08
CA ASP A 123 -7.66 -8.47 -10.94
C ASP A 123 -7.33 -9.36 -9.73
N GLU A 124 -6.06 -9.70 -9.55
CA GLU A 124 -5.62 -10.49 -8.40
C GLU A 124 -5.89 -9.75 -7.08
N LEU A 125 -5.63 -8.44 -7.05
CA LEU A 125 -5.91 -7.63 -5.87
C LEU A 125 -7.41 -7.60 -5.57
N GLU A 126 -8.25 -7.36 -6.57
CA GLU A 126 -9.69 -7.33 -6.37
C GLU A 126 -10.22 -8.68 -5.86
N ASP A 127 -9.78 -9.79 -6.46
CA ASP A 127 -10.15 -11.13 -5.98
C ASP A 127 -9.75 -11.34 -4.52
N TYR A 128 -8.53 -10.94 -4.16
CA TYR A 128 -8.04 -11.06 -2.79
C TYR A 128 -8.90 -10.24 -1.82
N LEU A 129 -9.17 -8.97 -2.15
CA LEU A 129 -9.97 -8.09 -1.31
C LEU A 129 -11.40 -8.60 -1.16
N ASP A 130 -11.99 -9.15 -2.21
CA ASP A 130 -13.34 -9.72 -2.15
C ASP A 130 -13.38 -10.96 -1.25
N ARG A 131 -12.32 -11.77 -1.24
CA ARG A 131 -12.20 -12.88 -0.28
C ARG A 131 -12.05 -12.38 1.16
N VAL A 132 -11.29 -11.30 1.37
CA VAL A 132 -11.16 -10.66 2.70
C VAL A 132 -12.53 -10.17 3.18
N ILE A 133 -13.30 -9.54 2.31
CA ILE A 133 -14.66 -9.08 2.64
C ILE A 133 -15.55 -10.26 3.03
N SER A 134 -15.51 -11.35 2.25
CA SER A 134 -16.34 -12.54 2.52
C SER A 134 -16.00 -13.21 3.85
N THR A 135 -14.71 -13.28 4.19
CA THR A 135 -14.25 -13.94 5.44
C THR A 135 -14.19 -12.97 6.62
N GLN A 136 -14.21 -11.65 6.35
CA GLN A 136 -14.03 -10.59 7.34
C GLN A 136 -12.65 -10.63 8.04
N GLU A 137 -11.67 -11.28 7.43
CA GLU A 137 -10.31 -11.42 7.95
C GLU A 137 -9.30 -11.27 6.82
N LEU A 138 -8.11 -10.74 7.16
CA LEU A 138 -6.98 -10.76 6.25
C LEU A 138 -6.51 -12.20 6.04
N ILE A 139 -6.11 -12.51 4.80
CA ILE A 139 -5.73 -13.87 4.40
C ILE A 139 -4.23 -13.91 4.22
N ASP A 140 -3.55 -14.76 4.99
CA ASP A 140 -2.10 -14.93 4.93
C ASP A 140 -1.76 -15.89 3.78
N GLU A 141 -1.31 -15.31 2.67
CA GLU A 141 -0.86 -16.05 1.48
C GLU A 141 0.50 -15.52 1.05
N PRO A 142 1.57 -15.77 1.83
CA PRO A 142 2.87 -15.18 1.54
C PRO A 142 3.42 -15.65 0.20
N TYR A 143 4.18 -14.74 -0.44
CA TYR A 143 4.83 -15.04 -1.71
C TYR A 143 6.03 -15.96 -1.47
N ASP A 144 6.09 -17.08 -2.18
CA ASP A 144 7.09 -18.12 -1.95
C ASP A 144 8.31 -18.04 -2.88
N LYS A 145 8.38 -17.03 -3.76
CA LYS A 145 9.50 -16.80 -4.67
C LYS A 145 10.27 -15.55 -4.28
N SER A 146 11.35 -15.72 -3.57
CA SER A 146 12.19 -14.61 -3.12
C SER A 146 13.64 -14.72 -3.59
#